data_4a6beadc35a4c39594a7691d0c0b6792
#
_entry.id   4a6beadc35a4c39594a7691d0c0b6792
#
_cell.length_a   1.000
_cell.length_b   1.000
_cell.length_c   1.000
_cell.angle_alpha   90.00
_cell.angle_beta   90.00
_cell.angle_gamma   90.00
#
_symmetry.space_group_name_H-M   'P 1'
#
loop_
_entity.id
_entity.type
_entity.pdbx_description
1 polymer ?
#
loop_
_entity_poly.entity_id
_entity_poly.type
_entity_poly.pdbx_seq_one_letter_code
_entity_poly.pdbx_strand_id
1 'polypeptide(L)'
;TIALSGCATTSALRSGESAELAQNYDAAVAEYTRALQADPDNRSARQGLDRSRLRGAQVHFTRGRRFYAGGMLNEALVELQLAAELNPADPNIDDLLTNVRTQLRTRIAVVRDGKTDLETLIERSQTLRPPGFDLPADARLPSSLTFRDASSRDVYTALARLAHVNIVFDPQFRA
;
A
#
# COMPACT_ATOMS: atom_id res chain seq x y z
N THR A 1 -12.77 25.56 -33.98
CA THR A 1 -11.78 24.88 -33.11
C THR A 1 -11.78 23.34 -33.23
N ILE A 2 -12.15 22.75 -34.38
CA ILE A 2 -12.31 21.29 -34.57
C ILE A 2 -11.04 20.62 -35.16
N ALA A 3 -10.06 21.38 -35.64
CA ALA A 3 -8.94 20.82 -36.39
C ALA A 3 -7.76 20.25 -35.57
N LEU A 4 -7.65 20.53 -34.24
CA LEU A 4 -6.53 20.05 -33.43
C LEU A 4 -6.76 18.65 -32.82
N SER A 5 -8.03 18.21 -32.68
CA SER A 5 -8.35 16.90 -32.09
C SER A 5 -7.94 15.73 -32.98
N GLY A 6 -8.03 15.86 -34.30
CA GLY A 6 -7.71 14.78 -35.25
C GLY A 6 -6.24 14.37 -35.28
N CYS A 7 -5.30 15.30 -35.06
CA CYS A 7 -3.87 14.97 -35.02
C CYS A 7 -3.47 14.24 -33.74
N ALA A 8 -4.06 14.56 -32.62
CA ALA A 8 -3.78 13.89 -31.35
C ALA A 8 -4.29 12.45 -31.34
N THR A 9 -5.47 12.21 -31.86
CA THR A 9 -6.09 10.86 -31.99
C THR A 9 -5.26 9.95 -32.89
N THR A 10 -4.88 10.44 -34.08
CA THR A 10 -4.07 9.63 -35.02
C THR A 10 -2.67 9.35 -34.50
N SER A 11 -2.06 10.26 -33.76
CA SER A 11 -0.78 10.07 -33.10
C SER A 11 -0.87 8.99 -32.02
N ALA A 12 -1.84 9.08 -31.10
CA ALA A 12 -2.06 8.11 -30.04
C ALA A 12 -2.38 6.71 -30.58
N LEU A 13 -3.19 6.64 -31.64
CA LEU A 13 -3.52 5.37 -32.29
C LEU A 13 -2.25 4.69 -32.85
N ARG A 14 -1.41 5.42 -33.60
CA ARG A 14 -0.13 4.90 -34.13
C ARG A 14 0.84 4.50 -33.03
N SER A 15 0.90 5.27 -31.95
CA SER A 15 1.74 4.90 -30.79
C SER A 15 1.26 3.60 -30.15
N GLY A 16 -0.06 3.42 -30.02
CA GLY A 16 -0.65 2.18 -29.53
C GLY A 16 -0.34 0.96 -30.43
N GLU A 17 -0.48 1.12 -31.74
CA GLU A 17 -0.12 0.09 -32.73
C GLU A 17 1.37 -0.26 -32.65
N SER A 18 2.24 0.73 -32.54
CA SER A 18 3.68 0.52 -32.39
C SER A 18 4.03 -0.22 -31.09
N ALA A 19 3.39 0.15 -29.99
CA ALA A 19 3.57 -0.51 -28.71
C ALA A 19 3.06 -1.97 -28.73
N GLU A 20 1.91 -2.22 -29.40
CA GLU A 20 1.37 -3.57 -29.57
C GLU A 20 2.34 -4.45 -30.40
N LEU A 21 2.90 -3.92 -31.48
CA LEU A 21 3.93 -4.61 -32.29
C LEU A 21 5.20 -4.91 -31.50
N ALA A 22 5.60 -4.02 -30.60
CA ALA A 22 6.72 -4.21 -29.69
C ALA A 22 6.38 -5.12 -28.48
N GLN A 23 5.16 -5.68 -28.43
CA GLN A 23 4.66 -6.50 -27.33
C GLN A 23 4.65 -5.77 -25.97
N ASN A 24 4.69 -4.45 -25.98
CA ASN A 24 4.51 -3.62 -24.78
C ASN A 24 3.02 -3.28 -24.61
N TYR A 25 2.28 -4.26 -24.10
CA TYR A 25 0.83 -4.17 -24.04
C TYR A 25 0.35 -3.11 -23.04
N ASP A 26 1.11 -2.83 -21.99
CA ASP A 26 0.77 -1.77 -21.03
C ASP A 26 0.82 -0.39 -21.66
N ALA A 27 1.88 -0.13 -22.42
CA ALA A 27 1.98 1.08 -23.21
C ALA A 27 0.89 1.15 -24.29
N ALA A 28 0.59 0.04 -24.95
CA ALA A 28 -0.48 -0.01 -25.96
C ALA A 28 -1.85 0.31 -25.34
N VAL A 29 -2.19 -0.23 -24.16
CA VAL A 29 -3.41 0.06 -23.42
C VAL A 29 -3.51 1.55 -23.08
N ALA A 30 -2.40 2.15 -22.58
CA ALA A 30 -2.37 3.59 -22.26
C ALA A 30 -2.60 4.46 -23.51
N GLU A 31 -1.96 4.15 -24.63
CA GLU A 31 -2.07 4.91 -25.86
C GLU A 31 -3.43 4.77 -26.53
N TYR A 32 -4.00 3.55 -26.59
CA TYR A 32 -5.35 3.37 -27.10
C TYR A 32 -6.41 4.01 -26.19
N THR A 33 -6.22 4.00 -24.88
CA THR A 33 -7.10 4.72 -23.95
C THR A 33 -7.04 6.23 -24.21
N ARG A 34 -5.85 6.79 -24.45
CA ARG A 34 -5.67 8.21 -24.82
C ARG A 34 -6.34 8.54 -26.16
N ALA A 35 -6.25 7.63 -27.14
CA ALA A 35 -6.94 7.80 -28.42
C ALA A 35 -8.45 7.84 -28.24
N LEU A 36 -9.02 6.98 -27.39
CA LEU A 36 -10.47 6.94 -27.10
C LEU A 36 -10.96 8.12 -26.26
N GLN A 37 -10.09 8.71 -25.42
CA GLN A 37 -10.42 9.96 -24.73
C GLN A 37 -10.58 11.14 -25.70
N ALA A 38 -9.79 11.17 -26.78
CA ALA A 38 -9.86 12.19 -27.79
C ALA A 38 -10.97 11.92 -28.82
N ASP A 39 -11.26 10.66 -29.13
CA ASP A 39 -12.31 10.21 -30.05
C ASP A 39 -12.94 8.91 -29.51
N PRO A 40 -14.02 9.00 -28.72
CA PRO A 40 -14.70 7.84 -28.12
C PRO A 40 -15.28 6.85 -29.13
N ASP A 41 -15.56 7.29 -30.35
CA ASP A 41 -16.17 6.45 -31.41
C ASP A 41 -15.12 5.76 -32.29
N ASN A 42 -13.86 5.93 -32.01
CA ASN A 42 -12.76 5.33 -32.76
C ASN A 42 -12.74 3.81 -32.61
N ARG A 43 -13.26 3.12 -33.63
CA ARG A 43 -13.38 1.65 -33.64
C ARG A 43 -12.02 0.95 -33.61
N SER A 44 -11.03 1.50 -34.31
CA SER A 44 -9.67 0.90 -34.35
C SER A 44 -9.00 0.98 -33.00
N ALA A 45 -9.09 2.12 -32.30
CA ALA A 45 -8.57 2.27 -30.96
C ALA A 45 -9.27 1.35 -29.95
N ARG A 46 -10.60 1.19 -30.05
CA ARG A 46 -11.36 0.26 -29.18
C ARG A 46 -10.91 -1.18 -29.37
N GLN A 47 -10.84 -1.63 -30.62
CA GLN A 47 -10.37 -2.99 -30.94
C GLN A 47 -8.90 -3.20 -30.50
N GLY A 48 -8.03 -2.20 -30.70
CA GLY A 48 -6.65 -2.23 -30.24
C GLY A 48 -6.56 -2.34 -28.72
N LEU A 49 -7.37 -1.55 -27.99
CA LEU A 49 -7.45 -1.59 -26.54
C LEU A 49 -7.87 -2.98 -26.02
N ASP A 50 -8.93 -3.54 -26.60
CA ASP A 50 -9.46 -4.85 -26.17
C ASP A 50 -8.42 -5.96 -26.40
N ARG A 51 -7.76 -5.98 -27.57
CA ARG A 51 -6.69 -6.95 -27.85
C ARG A 51 -5.51 -6.77 -26.90
N SER A 52 -5.06 -5.54 -26.69
CA SER A 52 -3.91 -5.24 -25.83
C SER A 52 -4.18 -5.58 -24.38
N ARG A 53 -5.40 -5.35 -23.88
CA ARG A 53 -5.80 -5.76 -22.51
C ARG A 53 -5.74 -7.27 -22.36
N LEU A 54 -6.32 -8.04 -23.28
CA LEU A 54 -6.28 -9.50 -23.21
C LEU A 54 -4.86 -10.07 -23.27
N ARG A 55 -4.01 -9.54 -24.16
CA ARG A 55 -2.62 -9.97 -24.29
C ARG A 55 -1.77 -9.55 -23.10
N GLY A 56 -1.96 -8.32 -22.61
CA GLY A 56 -1.30 -7.83 -21.40
C GLY A 56 -1.65 -8.68 -20.18
N ALA A 57 -2.93 -8.97 -19.99
CA ALA A 57 -3.41 -9.86 -18.92
C ALA A 57 -2.71 -11.24 -18.99
N GLN A 58 -2.61 -11.83 -20.18
CA GLN A 58 -1.94 -13.11 -20.35
C GLN A 58 -0.45 -13.07 -20.03
N VAL A 59 0.25 -11.98 -20.39
CA VAL A 59 1.68 -11.78 -20.08
C VAL A 59 1.86 -11.67 -18.56
N HIS A 60 1.10 -10.81 -17.90
CA HIS A 60 1.14 -10.64 -16.45
C HIS A 60 0.75 -11.91 -15.71
N PHE A 61 -0.29 -12.61 -16.14
CA PHE A 61 -0.67 -13.90 -15.58
C PHE A 61 0.46 -14.94 -15.66
N THR A 62 1.12 -15.02 -16.82
CA THR A 62 2.25 -15.95 -17.02
C THR A 62 3.43 -15.62 -16.12
N ARG A 63 3.75 -14.33 -15.95
CA ARG A 63 4.80 -13.87 -15.02
C ARG A 63 4.41 -14.15 -13.57
N GLY A 64 3.17 -13.85 -13.19
CA GLY A 64 2.64 -14.13 -11.86
C GLY A 64 2.70 -15.59 -11.49
N ARG A 65 2.32 -16.49 -12.43
CA ARG A 65 2.47 -17.94 -12.25
C ARG A 65 3.93 -18.38 -12.06
N ARG A 66 4.86 -17.77 -12.78
CA ARG A 66 6.30 -18.07 -12.64
C ARG A 66 6.81 -17.64 -11.27
N PHE A 67 6.45 -16.44 -10.81
CA PHE A 67 6.80 -15.96 -9.48
C PHE A 67 6.17 -16.82 -8.38
N TYR A 68 4.91 -17.20 -8.55
CA TYR A 68 4.23 -18.10 -7.62
C TYR A 68 4.93 -19.46 -7.51
N ALA A 69 5.28 -20.08 -8.62
CA ALA A 69 6.02 -21.35 -8.66
C ALA A 69 7.42 -21.24 -8.02
N GLY A 70 8.04 -20.07 -8.09
CA GLY A 70 9.31 -19.76 -7.42
C GLY A 70 9.18 -19.37 -5.95
N GLY A 71 7.97 -19.33 -5.38
CA GLY A 71 7.71 -18.93 -4.00
C GLY A 71 7.85 -17.43 -3.73
N MET A 72 8.00 -16.63 -4.78
CA MET A 72 8.07 -15.16 -4.74
C MET A 72 6.63 -14.59 -4.72
N LEU A 73 5.98 -14.70 -3.55
CA LEU A 73 4.54 -14.43 -3.43
C LEU A 73 4.19 -12.94 -3.60
N ASN A 74 5.07 -12.02 -3.18
CA ASN A 74 4.82 -10.59 -3.32
C ASN A 74 4.87 -10.16 -4.79
N GLU A 75 5.86 -10.64 -5.53
CA GLU A 75 6.01 -10.38 -6.96
C GLU A 75 4.86 -11.05 -7.75
N ALA A 76 4.48 -12.26 -7.35
CA ALA A 76 3.32 -12.94 -7.92
C ALA A 76 2.04 -12.12 -7.70
N LEU A 77 1.84 -11.56 -6.49
CA LEU A 77 0.69 -10.72 -6.17
C LEU A 77 0.59 -9.51 -7.10
N VAL A 78 1.69 -8.78 -7.31
CA VAL A 78 1.74 -7.59 -8.19
C VAL A 78 1.36 -7.95 -9.61
N GLU A 79 1.98 -8.97 -10.19
CA GLU A 79 1.73 -9.38 -11.58
C GLU A 79 0.28 -9.89 -11.77
N LEU A 80 -0.24 -10.64 -10.80
CA LEU A 80 -1.61 -11.14 -10.87
C LEU A 80 -2.65 -10.03 -10.68
N GLN A 81 -2.37 -8.99 -9.90
CA GLN A 81 -3.23 -7.81 -9.79
C GLN A 81 -3.30 -7.06 -11.12
N LEU A 82 -2.16 -6.85 -11.79
CA LEU A 82 -2.12 -6.24 -13.11
C LEU A 82 -2.90 -7.08 -14.14
N ALA A 83 -2.76 -8.41 -14.08
CA ALA A 83 -3.53 -9.31 -14.93
C ALA A 83 -5.06 -9.16 -14.70
N ALA A 84 -5.48 -9.10 -13.42
CA ALA A 84 -6.89 -8.94 -13.05
C ALA A 84 -7.47 -7.58 -13.45
N GLU A 85 -6.68 -6.50 -13.39
CA GLU A 85 -7.09 -5.17 -13.87
C GLU A 85 -7.33 -5.16 -15.40
N LEU A 86 -6.50 -5.87 -16.13
CA LEU A 86 -6.61 -5.97 -17.58
C LEU A 86 -7.73 -6.91 -18.04
N ASN A 87 -7.94 -8.02 -17.34
CA ASN A 87 -8.99 -9.00 -17.63
C ASN A 87 -9.66 -9.52 -16.34
N PRO A 88 -10.59 -8.77 -15.77
CA PRO A 88 -11.26 -9.15 -14.52
C PRO A 88 -12.22 -10.34 -14.65
N ALA A 89 -12.52 -10.79 -15.86
CA ALA A 89 -13.46 -11.89 -16.09
C ALA A 89 -12.78 -13.27 -16.19
N ASP A 90 -11.45 -13.34 -16.09
CA ASP A 90 -10.73 -14.61 -16.19
C ASP A 90 -10.66 -15.33 -14.82
N PRO A 91 -11.35 -16.47 -14.66
CA PRO A 91 -11.40 -17.19 -13.38
C PRO A 91 -10.02 -17.73 -12.96
N ASN A 92 -9.13 -18.05 -13.91
CA ASN A 92 -7.80 -18.57 -13.56
C ASN A 92 -6.94 -17.50 -12.89
N ILE A 93 -7.11 -16.24 -13.27
CA ILE A 93 -6.42 -15.10 -12.64
C ILE A 93 -6.95 -14.93 -11.21
N ASP A 94 -8.27 -14.94 -11.03
CA ASP A 94 -8.90 -14.77 -9.71
C ASP A 94 -8.55 -15.91 -8.74
N ASP A 95 -8.60 -17.15 -9.19
CA ASP A 95 -8.25 -18.32 -8.41
C ASP A 95 -6.79 -18.26 -7.91
N LEU A 96 -5.87 -17.95 -8.82
CA LEU A 96 -4.46 -17.87 -8.46
C LEU A 96 -4.16 -16.67 -7.54
N LEU A 97 -4.80 -15.54 -7.79
CA LEU A 97 -4.69 -14.34 -6.94
C LEU A 97 -5.20 -14.61 -5.54
N THR A 98 -6.31 -15.33 -5.39
CA THR A 98 -6.87 -15.76 -4.12
C THR A 98 -5.92 -16.72 -3.39
N ASN A 99 -5.31 -17.67 -4.09
CA ASN A 99 -4.33 -18.60 -3.54
C ASN A 99 -3.08 -17.84 -3.03
N VAL A 100 -2.55 -16.90 -3.80
CA VAL A 100 -1.39 -16.08 -3.39
C VAL A 100 -1.71 -15.28 -2.14
N ARG A 101 -2.88 -14.62 -2.10
CA ARG A 101 -3.32 -13.85 -0.92
C ARG A 101 -3.47 -14.72 0.31
N THR A 102 -4.02 -15.91 0.16
CA THR A 102 -4.17 -16.88 1.27
C THR A 102 -2.82 -17.31 1.79
N GLN A 103 -1.86 -17.65 0.91
CA GLN A 103 -0.52 -18.06 1.33
C GLN A 103 0.25 -16.91 2.00
N LEU A 104 0.11 -15.66 1.53
CA LEU A 104 0.70 -14.51 2.18
C LEU A 104 0.14 -14.31 3.59
N ARG A 105 -1.19 -14.42 3.76
CA ARG A 105 -1.84 -14.35 5.09
C ARG A 105 -1.33 -15.45 6.01
N THR A 106 -1.22 -16.69 5.52
CA THR A 106 -0.71 -17.82 6.28
C THR A 106 0.75 -17.62 6.69
N ARG A 107 1.58 -17.03 5.82
CA ARG A 107 2.98 -16.70 6.13
C ARG A 107 3.11 -15.68 7.27
N ILE A 108 2.23 -14.68 7.29
CA ILE A 108 2.19 -13.68 8.38
C ILE A 108 1.71 -14.34 9.69
N ALA A 109 0.87 -15.36 9.60
CA ALA A 109 0.34 -16.12 10.73
C ALA A 109 1.24 -17.30 11.18
N VAL A 110 2.41 -17.51 10.54
CA VAL A 110 3.35 -18.56 10.97
C VAL A 110 3.87 -18.25 12.35
N VAL A 111 3.50 -19.15 13.27
CA VAL A 111 3.93 -19.13 14.67
C VAL A 111 5.36 -19.62 14.74
N ARG A 112 6.30 -18.78 15.21
CA ARG A 112 7.64 -19.18 15.65
C ARG A 112 7.64 -19.25 17.17
N ASP A 113 8.09 -20.36 17.71
CA ASP A 113 8.15 -20.58 19.17
C ASP A 113 6.81 -20.35 19.89
N GLY A 114 5.69 -20.70 19.24
CA GLY A 114 4.35 -20.57 19.80
C GLY A 114 3.76 -19.16 19.74
N LYS A 115 4.44 -18.18 19.11
CA LYS A 115 3.98 -16.80 18.94
C LYS A 115 4.02 -16.37 17.48
N THR A 116 3.07 -15.57 17.08
CA THR A 116 3.07 -14.93 15.77
C THR A 116 4.10 -13.76 15.74
N ASP A 117 4.55 -13.37 14.55
CA ASP A 117 5.44 -12.20 14.41
C ASP A 117 4.78 -10.93 14.99
N LEU A 118 3.45 -10.81 14.89
CA LEU A 118 2.69 -9.72 15.48
C LEU A 118 2.73 -9.76 17.02
N GLU A 119 2.52 -10.92 17.63
CA GLU A 119 2.60 -11.09 19.08
C GLU A 119 4.01 -10.78 19.60
N THR A 120 5.03 -11.19 18.86
CA THR A 120 6.43 -10.90 19.19
C THR A 120 6.72 -9.39 19.12
N LEU A 121 6.18 -8.68 18.12
CA LEU A 121 6.30 -7.22 18.00
C LEU A 121 5.55 -6.49 19.12
N ILE A 122 4.35 -6.94 19.47
CA ILE A 122 3.56 -6.38 20.60
C ILE A 122 4.35 -6.58 21.91
N GLU A 123 4.87 -7.76 22.16
CA GLU A 123 5.66 -8.04 23.36
C GLU A 123 6.92 -7.18 23.43
N ARG A 124 7.65 -7.05 22.31
CA ARG A 124 8.80 -6.14 22.22
C ARG A 124 8.40 -4.68 22.45
N SER A 125 7.27 -4.24 21.92
CA SER A 125 6.80 -2.86 22.13
C SER A 125 6.43 -2.58 23.59
N GLN A 126 5.92 -3.59 24.31
CA GLN A 126 5.62 -3.49 25.74
C GLN A 126 6.87 -3.51 26.62
N THR A 127 7.94 -4.17 26.16
CA THR A 127 9.23 -4.22 26.87
C THR A 127 10.16 -3.05 26.53
N LEU A 128 9.91 -2.35 25.41
CA LEU A 128 10.64 -1.13 25.05
C LEU A 128 10.20 -0.01 26.01
N ARG A 129 11.15 0.55 26.75
CA ARG A 129 10.91 1.79 27.48
C ARG A 129 10.49 2.87 26.49
N PRO A 130 9.48 3.71 26.81
CA PRO A 130 9.13 4.84 25.97
C PRO A 130 10.37 5.67 25.67
N PRO A 131 10.64 6.02 24.42
CA PRO A 131 11.80 6.86 24.09
C PRO A 131 11.67 8.20 24.79
N GLY A 132 12.64 8.52 25.65
CA GLY A 132 12.77 9.86 26.22
C GLY A 132 12.44 10.03 27.69
N PHE A 133 12.11 8.99 28.44
CA PHE A 133 11.87 9.10 29.90
C PHE A 133 12.74 8.13 30.69
N ASP A 134 14.04 8.40 30.77
CA ASP A 134 14.83 7.87 31.86
C ASP A 134 14.58 8.74 33.08
N LEU A 135 13.73 8.26 33.98
CA LEU A 135 13.59 8.91 35.28
C LEU A 135 14.92 8.82 36.03
N PRO A 136 15.36 9.91 36.68
CA PRO A 136 16.53 9.86 37.54
C PRO A 136 16.43 8.70 38.55
N ALA A 137 17.56 8.07 38.87
CA ALA A 137 17.58 6.90 39.75
C ALA A 137 17.09 7.17 41.17
N ASP A 138 17.00 8.45 41.56
CA ASP A 138 16.49 8.97 42.81
C ASP A 138 15.04 9.40 42.78
N ALA A 139 14.36 9.30 41.61
CA ALA A 139 12.96 9.61 41.49
C ALA A 139 12.11 8.66 42.34
N ARG A 140 11.50 9.17 43.40
CA ARG A 140 10.61 8.42 44.29
C ARG A 140 9.16 8.81 43.99
N LEU A 141 8.53 8.11 43.10
CA LEU A 141 7.10 8.29 42.84
C LEU A 141 6.29 7.53 43.91
N PRO A 142 5.35 8.16 44.61
CA PRO A 142 4.47 7.48 45.53
C PRO A 142 3.49 6.58 44.74
N SER A 143 3.02 5.51 45.37
CA SER A 143 2.08 4.55 44.77
C SER A 143 0.71 5.14 44.42
N SER A 144 0.34 6.27 45.06
CA SER A 144 -0.86 7.00 44.75
C SER A 144 -0.68 8.50 45.05
N LEU A 145 -1.26 9.33 44.20
CA LEU A 145 -1.34 10.78 44.36
C LEU A 145 -2.78 11.22 44.27
N THR A 146 -3.26 11.98 45.27
CA THR A 146 -4.63 12.52 45.25
C THR A 146 -4.55 14.03 45.14
N PHE A 147 -5.17 14.57 44.10
CA PHE A 147 -5.29 16.01 43.90
C PHE A 147 -6.75 16.42 44.14
N ARG A 148 -6.97 17.54 44.83
CA ARG A 148 -8.28 18.15 44.98
C ARG A 148 -8.22 19.55 44.39
N ASP A 149 -9.16 19.85 43.52
CA ASP A 149 -9.33 21.17 42.87
C ASP A 149 -8.04 21.72 42.23
N ALA A 150 -7.19 20.83 41.69
CA ALA A 150 -5.94 21.20 41.07
C ALA A 150 -6.11 21.29 39.54
N SER A 151 -5.50 22.31 38.94
CA SER A 151 -5.46 22.42 37.49
C SER A 151 -4.53 21.31 36.89
N SER A 152 -4.72 20.95 35.60
CA SER A 152 -3.85 20.01 34.92
C SER A 152 -2.37 20.44 34.98
N ARG A 153 -2.13 21.75 34.94
CA ARG A 153 -0.77 22.31 35.05
C ARG A 153 -0.17 22.05 36.42
N ASP A 154 -0.93 22.22 37.51
CA ASP A 154 -0.44 21.95 38.86
C ASP A 154 -0.16 20.49 39.09
N VAL A 155 -1.00 19.59 38.54
CA VAL A 155 -0.77 18.13 38.56
C VAL A 155 0.54 17.75 37.89
N TYR A 156 0.76 18.20 36.65
CA TYR A 156 1.98 17.91 35.92
C TYR A 156 3.20 18.53 36.61
N THR A 157 3.10 19.73 37.13
CA THR A 157 4.21 20.38 37.86
C THR A 157 4.57 19.62 39.13
N ALA A 158 3.56 19.14 39.88
CA ALA A 158 3.81 18.32 41.07
C ALA A 158 4.45 16.98 40.74
N LEU A 159 3.99 16.29 39.67
CA LEU A 159 4.56 15.07 39.19
C LEU A 159 6.01 15.27 38.74
N ALA A 160 6.30 16.36 38.03
CA ALA A 160 7.65 16.69 37.59
C ALA A 160 8.62 16.89 38.75
N ARG A 161 8.18 17.59 39.79
CA ARG A 161 8.99 17.78 41.00
C ARG A 161 9.28 16.47 41.73
N LEU A 162 8.29 15.57 41.81
CA LEU A 162 8.46 14.25 42.42
C LEU A 162 9.37 13.35 41.61
N ALA A 163 9.33 13.48 40.28
CA ALA A 163 10.17 12.72 39.34
C ALA A 163 11.55 13.35 39.12
N HIS A 164 11.84 14.51 39.71
CA HIS A 164 13.06 15.30 39.45
C HIS A 164 13.28 15.66 37.97
N VAL A 165 12.18 15.92 37.24
CA VAL A 165 12.18 16.24 35.82
C VAL A 165 11.72 17.67 35.59
N ASN A 166 12.33 18.40 34.67
CA ASN A 166 11.87 19.72 34.27
C ASN A 166 10.77 19.59 33.21
N ILE A 167 9.61 20.21 33.48
CA ILE A 167 8.52 20.34 32.53
C ILE A 167 8.44 21.76 31.98
N VAL A 168 8.37 21.87 30.66
CA VAL A 168 8.07 23.12 29.98
C VAL A 168 6.71 22.95 29.29
N PHE A 169 5.78 23.84 29.60
CA PHE A 169 4.44 23.84 28.99
C PHE A 169 4.44 24.67 27.70
N ASP A 170 3.84 24.12 26.67
CA ASP A 170 3.55 24.89 25.46
C ASP A 170 2.66 26.08 25.79
N PRO A 171 2.88 27.28 25.18
CA PRO A 171 2.01 28.46 25.37
C PRO A 171 0.53 28.20 25.07
N GLN A 172 0.22 27.22 24.22
CA GLN A 172 -1.15 26.84 23.86
C GLN A 172 -1.73 25.76 24.78
N PHE A 173 -0.97 25.26 25.76
CA PHE A 173 -1.47 24.27 26.72
C PHE A 173 -2.60 24.85 27.56
N ARG A 174 -3.81 24.37 27.33
CA ARG A 174 -5.01 24.72 28.12
C ARG A 174 -5.10 23.76 29.30
N ALA A 175 -5.07 24.33 30.52
CA ALA A 175 -5.28 23.61 31.78
C ALA A 175 -6.75 23.32 32.01
#